data_144086e25e1d8706671c830df196a738
#
_entry.id   144086e25e1d8706671c830df196a738
#
_cell.length_a   1.000
_cell.length_b   1.000
_cell.length_c   1.000
_cell.angle_alpha   90.00
_cell.angle_beta   90.00
_cell.angle_gamma   90.00
#
_symmetry.space_group_name_H-M   'P 1'
#
loop_
_entity.id
_entity.type
_entity.pdbx_description
1 polymer ?
#
loop_
_entity_poly.entity_id
_entity_poly.type
_entity_poly.pdbx_seq_one_letter_code
_entity_poly.pdbx_strand_id
1 'polypeptide(L)'
;MLFRSVGMDVVRTNIEAVGGSVDIASRPGLGTTIRVRIPLTLAIIPALIVSSGAHRFAIPQAAVRELIALKAGATSSPVAVEGLDGAPVIRLRGRLLALVFLEELLGIESARGDGGTVVVLRVDDHEFGLVVDGVTVAEDIVVKPIVAALVALGLYAGATVRGDGAVVLILDPRGIAQAGRVPPRAPGDEA
;
A
#
# COMPACT_ATOMS: atom_id res chain seq x y z
N MET A 1 -25.01 -30.02 -21.84
CA MET A 1 -25.25 -28.58 -21.77
C MET A 1 -25.36 -28.20 -20.29
N LEU A 2 -24.29 -27.64 -19.74
CA LEU A 2 -24.27 -27.10 -18.37
C LEU A 2 -24.81 -25.66 -18.45
N PHE A 3 -26.06 -25.47 -18.01
CA PHE A 3 -26.60 -24.13 -17.77
C PHE A 3 -25.90 -23.54 -16.56
N ARG A 4 -24.89 -22.72 -16.81
CA ARG A 4 -24.30 -21.88 -15.78
C ARG A 4 -25.31 -20.76 -15.52
N SER A 5 -26.03 -20.79 -14.40
CA SER A 5 -26.96 -19.74 -14.01
C SER A 5 -26.16 -18.45 -13.76
N VAL A 6 -26.26 -17.52 -14.70
CA VAL A 6 -25.74 -16.16 -14.58
C VAL A 6 -26.73 -15.40 -13.67
N GLY A 7 -26.49 -15.38 -12.38
CA GLY A 7 -27.41 -14.68 -11.48
C GLY A 7 -26.74 -14.30 -10.15
N MET A 8 -26.56 -15.25 -9.25
CA MET A 8 -26.07 -14.96 -7.89
C MET A 8 -24.58 -14.65 -7.83
N ASP A 9 -23.75 -15.21 -8.72
CA ASP A 9 -22.32 -14.89 -8.78
C ASP A 9 -22.09 -13.42 -9.16
N VAL A 10 -22.89 -12.89 -10.09
CA VAL A 10 -22.82 -11.47 -10.49
C VAL A 10 -23.31 -10.56 -9.35
N VAL A 11 -24.37 -10.93 -8.65
CA VAL A 11 -24.87 -10.17 -7.50
C VAL A 11 -23.83 -10.14 -6.40
N ARG A 12 -23.21 -11.28 -6.08
CA ARG A 12 -22.16 -11.39 -5.08
C ARG A 12 -20.94 -10.51 -5.45
N THR A 13 -20.45 -10.65 -6.68
CA THR A 13 -19.32 -9.86 -7.18
C THR A 13 -19.58 -8.35 -7.11
N ASN A 14 -20.79 -7.90 -7.48
CA ASN A 14 -21.16 -6.49 -7.44
C ASN A 14 -21.25 -5.96 -6.00
N ILE A 15 -21.77 -6.76 -5.05
CA ILE A 15 -21.87 -6.36 -3.65
C ILE A 15 -20.48 -6.36 -2.99
N GLU A 16 -19.65 -7.36 -3.27
CA GLU A 16 -18.26 -7.40 -2.81
C GLU A 16 -17.43 -6.24 -3.39
N ALA A 17 -17.68 -5.84 -4.64
CA ALA A 17 -17.03 -4.69 -5.28
C ALA A 17 -17.32 -3.35 -4.58
N VAL A 18 -18.43 -3.23 -3.87
CA VAL A 18 -18.76 -2.04 -3.05
C VAL A 18 -18.40 -2.22 -1.57
N GLY A 19 -17.61 -3.27 -1.25
CA GLY A 19 -17.18 -3.56 0.12
C GLY A 19 -18.25 -4.23 0.97
N GLY A 20 -19.32 -4.74 0.35
CA GLY A 20 -20.38 -5.45 1.03
C GLY A 20 -20.16 -6.96 1.14
N SER A 21 -21.10 -7.66 1.77
CA SER A 21 -21.12 -9.12 1.84
C SER A 21 -22.52 -9.66 1.60
N VAL A 22 -22.60 -10.88 1.04
CA VAL A 22 -23.86 -11.62 0.79
C VAL A 22 -23.78 -12.97 1.45
N ASP A 23 -24.72 -13.25 2.33
CA ASP A 23 -24.94 -14.55 2.95
C ASP A 23 -26.25 -15.15 2.44
N ILE A 24 -26.25 -16.42 2.04
CA ILE A 24 -27.43 -17.12 1.54
C ILE A 24 -27.67 -18.35 2.41
N ALA A 25 -28.87 -18.45 2.98
CA ALA A 25 -29.33 -19.62 3.71
C ALA A 25 -30.63 -20.13 3.08
N SER A 26 -30.63 -21.39 2.61
CA SER A 26 -31.84 -22.03 2.04
C SER A 26 -32.22 -23.26 2.84
N ARG A 27 -33.50 -23.42 3.11
CA ARG A 27 -34.07 -24.59 3.75
C ARG A 27 -35.20 -25.14 2.88
N PRO A 28 -35.11 -26.38 2.39
CA PRO A 28 -36.15 -27.01 1.57
C PRO A 28 -37.53 -26.93 2.27
N GLY A 29 -38.55 -26.47 1.55
CA GLY A 29 -39.93 -26.30 2.06
C GLY A 29 -40.13 -25.08 2.96
N LEU A 30 -39.09 -24.37 3.40
CA LEU A 30 -39.19 -23.19 4.26
C LEU A 30 -38.71 -21.89 3.58
N GLY A 31 -38.13 -22.00 2.38
CA GLY A 31 -37.70 -20.85 1.59
C GLY A 31 -36.19 -20.54 1.67
N THR A 32 -35.82 -19.41 1.09
CA THR A 32 -34.43 -18.92 1.00
C THR A 32 -34.35 -17.53 1.61
N THR A 33 -33.38 -17.34 2.49
CA THR A 33 -33.03 -16.03 3.08
C THR A 33 -31.74 -15.54 2.48
N ILE A 34 -31.75 -14.34 1.91
CA ILE A 34 -30.56 -13.64 1.41
C ILE A 34 -30.33 -12.46 2.33
N ARG A 35 -29.13 -12.42 2.94
CA ARG A 35 -28.69 -11.32 3.79
C ARG A 35 -27.59 -10.54 3.08
N VAL A 36 -27.86 -9.29 2.78
CA VAL A 36 -26.92 -8.36 2.15
C VAL A 36 -26.48 -7.35 3.20
N ARG A 37 -25.18 -7.18 3.36
CA ARG A 37 -24.59 -6.12 4.19
C ARG A 37 -23.81 -5.19 3.26
N ILE A 38 -24.16 -3.91 3.29
CA ILE A 38 -23.46 -2.86 2.51
C ILE A 38 -22.99 -1.83 3.53
N PRO A 39 -21.69 -1.46 3.52
CA PRO A 39 -21.21 -0.38 4.36
C PRO A 39 -21.86 0.94 3.93
N LEU A 40 -22.45 1.67 4.87
CA LEU A 40 -23.10 2.97 4.62
C LEU A 40 -22.12 4.11 4.43
N THR A 41 -20.86 3.92 4.84
CA THR A 41 -19.81 4.93 4.78
C THR A 41 -18.77 4.56 3.74
N LEU A 42 -18.45 5.50 2.85
CA LEU A 42 -17.21 5.43 2.09
C LEU A 42 -16.05 5.37 3.09
N ALA A 43 -15.14 4.42 2.92
CA ALA A 43 -13.94 4.34 3.74
C ALA A 43 -13.08 5.57 3.41
N ILE A 44 -13.18 6.59 4.25
CA ILE A 44 -12.31 7.78 4.19
C ILE A 44 -11.15 7.50 5.12
N ILE A 45 -9.94 7.55 4.59
CA ILE A 45 -8.72 7.36 5.37
C ILE A 45 -7.75 8.52 5.10
N PRO A 46 -7.03 9.00 6.10
CA PRO A 46 -5.92 9.91 5.89
C PRO A 46 -4.78 9.15 5.19
N ALA A 47 -4.24 9.73 4.13
CA ALA A 47 -3.15 9.16 3.36
C ALA A 47 -2.11 10.21 2.98
N LEU A 48 -0.87 9.78 2.89
CA LEU A 48 0.25 10.58 2.43
C LEU A 48 0.38 10.40 0.92
N ILE A 49 0.38 11.50 0.16
CA ILE A 49 0.59 11.45 -1.29
C ILE A 49 2.09 11.56 -1.58
N VAL A 50 2.60 10.55 -2.27
CA VAL A 50 4.00 10.45 -2.66
C VAL A 50 4.13 10.42 -4.18
N SER A 51 5.29 10.84 -4.69
CA SER A 51 5.63 10.76 -6.10
C SER A 51 6.78 9.80 -6.35
N SER A 52 6.73 9.08 -7.46
CA SER A 52 7.81 8.26 -7.99
C SER A 52 7.75 8.30 -9.51
N GLY A 53 8.78 8.85 -10.16
CA GLY A 53 8.75 9.22 -11.56
C GLY A 53 7.61 10.20 -11.86
N ALA A 54 6.88 9.93 -12.93
CA ALA A 54 5.70 10.70 -13.31
C ALA A 54 4.43 10.31 -12.55
N HIS A 55 4.51 9.33 -11.64
CA HIS A 55 3.36 8.73 -10.98
C HIS A 55 3.18 9.23 -9.54
N ARG A 56 1.92 9.20 -9.09
CA ARG A 56 1.56 9.50 -7.70
C ARG A 56 0.91 8.28 -7.08
N PHE A 57 1.22 8.09 -5.80
CA PHE A 57 0.66 6.99 -5.00
C PHE A 57 0.19 7.55 -3.66
N ALA A 58 -0.74 6.84 -3.02
CA ALA A 58 -1.19 7.15 -1.69
C ALA A 58 -0.71 6.07 -0.71
N ILE A 59 -0.21 6.48 0.44
CA ILE A 59 0.20 5.58 1.53
C ILE A 59 -0.73 5.86 2.71
N PRO A 60 -1.43 4.85 3.27
CA PRO A 60 -2.24 5.04 4.48
C PRO A 60 -1.40 5.64 5.61
N GLN A 61 -1.82 6.79 6.16
CA GLN A 61 -1.06 7.52 7.17
C GLN A 61 -0.85 6.69 8.45
N ALA A 62 -1.76 5.77 8.75
CA ALA A 62 -1.65 4.87 9.89
C ALA A 62 -0.38 3.98 9.86
N ALA A 63 0.17 3.72 8.67
CA ALA A 63 1.40 2.95 8.49
C ALA A 63 2.66 3.83 8.54
N VAL A 64 2.53 5.16 8.40
CA VAL A 64 3.67 6.09 8.34
C VAL A 64 4.14 6.43 9.76
N ARG A 65 5.45 6.33 10.00
CA ARG A 65 6.09 6.69 11.27
C ARG A 65 6.77 8.04 11.18
N GLU A 66 7.66 8.21 10.22
CA GLU A 66 8.42 9.43 10.01
C GLU A 66 8.87 9.56 8.55
N LEU A 67 9.30 10.75 8.19
CA LEU A 67 9.84 11.09 6.89
C LEU A 67 11.28 11.55 7.05
N ILE A 68 12.18 11.02 6.21
CA ILE A 68 13.60 11.32 6.24
C ILE A 68 14.03 11.77 4.84
N ALA A 69 14.59 12.97 4.73
CA ALA A 69 15.10 13.45 3.46
C ALA A 69 16.45 12.78 3.16
N LEU A 70 16.58 12.18 1.98
CA LEU A 70 17.86 11.76 1.42
C LEU A 70 18.43 12.95 0.64
N LYS A 71 19.61 13.43 1.04
CA LYS A 71 20.31 14.50 0.32
C LYS A 71 21.46 13.92 -0.47
N ALA A 72 21.48 14.19 -1.78
CA ALA A 72 22.61 13.88 -2.63
C ALA A 72 23.87 14.60 -2.15
N GLY A 73 24.98 13.88 -2.02
CA GLY A 73 26.32 14.46 -1.89
C GLY A 73 26.64 15.22 -0.59
N ALA A 74 25.77 15.19 0.43
CA ALA A 74 26.08 15.85 1.69
C ALA A 74 26.93 14.94 2.59
N THR A 75 28.20 15.30 2.77
CA THR A 75 29.13 14.72 3.77
C THR A 75 28.60 14.86 5.21
N SER A 76 27.51 15.58 5.41
CA SER A 76 26.81 15.82 6.68
C SER A 76 25.33 15.39 6.64
N SER A 77 24.90 14.57 5.67
CA SER A 77 23.57 13.94 5.78
C SER A 77 23.63 12.89 6.89
N PRO A 78 22.72 12.92 7.87
CA PRO A 78 22.74 11.96 8.97
C PRO A 78 22.43 10.52 8.51
N VAL A 79 22.14 10.33 7.22
CA VAL A 79 21.64 9.05 6.69
C VAL A 79 22.35 8.76 5.36
N ALA A 80 23.34 7.87 5.41
CA ALA A 80 23.96 7.28 4.23
C ALA A 80 23.32 5.93 3.93
N VAL A 81 23.07 5.65 2.65
CA VAL A 81 22.65 4.32 2.22
C VAL A 81 23.86 3.40 2.24
N GLU A 82 23.77 2.34 3.03
CA GLU A 82 24.79 1.30 3.15
C GLU A 82 24.28 0.02 2.46
N GLY A 83 25.17 -0.83 1.98
CA GLY A 83 24.83 -2.17 1.50
C GLY A 83 25.13 -3.20 2.59
N LEU A 84 24.12 -3.93 3.06
CA LEU A 84 24.32 -5.07 3.95
C LEU A 84 23.83 -6.33 3.26
N ASP A 85 24.72 -7.28 2.98
CA ASP A 85 24.42 -8.54 2.27
C ASP A 85 23.67 -8.32 0.94
N GLY A 86 23.95 -7.21 0.24
CA GLY A 86 23.32 -6.83 -1.01
C GLY A 86 21.95 -6.12 -0.86
N ALA A 87 21.44 -5.95 0.36
CA ALA A 87 20.25 -5.17 0.64
C ALA A 87 20.62 -3.72 1.00
N PRO A 88 19.92 -2.71 0.44
CA PRO A 88 20.15 -1.32 0.83
C PRO A 88 19.56 -1.07 2.22
N VAL A 89 20.37 -0.45 3.08
CA VAL A 89 19.98 -0.10 4.46
C VAL A 89 20.41 1.31 4.80
N ILE A 90 19.76 1.93 5.77
CA ILE A 90 20.22 3.16 6.42
C ILE A 90 20.34 2.93 7.91
N ARG A 91 21.24 3.69 8.53
CA ARG A 91 21.33 3.72 9.99
C ARG A 91 20.48 4.86 10.54
N LEU A 92 19.37 4.49 11.18
CA LEU A 92 18.44 5.43 11.79
C LEU A 92 18.50 5.29 13.31
N ARG A 93 18.97 6.33 14.00
CA ARG A 93 19.07 6.35 15.49
C ARG A 93 19.76 5.11 16.08
N GLY A 94 20.83 4.64 15.41
CA GLY A 94 21.59 3.48 15.85
C GLY A 94 21.02 2.12 15.39
N ARG A 95 19.85 2.08 14.75
CA ARG A 95 19.24 0.87 14.18
C ARG A 95 19.42 0.82 12.67
N LEU A 96 19.56 -0.37 12.13
CA LEU A 96 19.55 -0.57 10.68
C LEU A 96 18.10 -0.66 10.19
N LEU A 97 17.78 0.14 9.20
CA LEU A 97 16.48 0.18 8.55
C LEU A 97 16.64 -0.29 7.10
N ALA A 98 16.01 -1.40 6.73
CA ALA A 98 16.00 -1.88 5.36
C ALA A 98 15.25 -0.89 4.45
N LEU A 99 15.76 -0.68 3.23
CA LEU A 99 15.15 0.19 2.25
C LEU A 99 14.51 -0.60 1.11
N VAL A 100 13.37 -0.12 0.64
CA VAL A 100 12.72 -0.55 -0.59
C VAL A 100 12.59 0.67 -1.49
N PHE A 101 13.14 0.61 -2.69
CA PHE A 101 13.01 1.67 -3.67
C PHE A 101 11.75 1.46 -4.49
N LEU A 102 10.80 2.41 -4.43
CA LEU A 102 9.50 2.26 -5.08
C LEU A 102 9.64 2.17 -6.60
N GLU A 103 10.55 2.94 -7.19
CA GLU A 103 10.82 2.91 -8.63
C GLU A 103 11.34 1.54 -9.09
N GLU A 104 12.23 0.93 -8.34
CA GLU A 104 12.76 -0.41 -8.66
C GLU A 104 11.68 -1.49 -8.52
N LEU A 105 10.89 -1.40 -7.44
CA LEU A 105 9.81 -2.35 -7.17
C LEU A 105 8.74 -2.32 -8.25
N LEU A 106 8.43 -1.13 -8.79
CA LEU A 106 7.40 -0.94 -9.82
C LEU A 106 7.94 -0.93 -11.25
N GLY A 107 9.28 -0.96 -11.43
CA GLY A 107 9.93 -0.89 -12.73
C GLY A 107 9.69 0.43 -13.46
N ILE A 108 9.65 1.54 -12.74
CA ILE A 108 9.44 2.89 -13.27
C ILE A 108 10.72 3.72 -13.18
N GLU A 109 10.85 4.71 -14.07
CA GLU A 109 12.01 5.62 -14.04
C GLU A 109 11.93 6.56 -12.85
N SER A 110 13.04 6.67 -12.11
CA SER A 110 13.17 7.59 -10.99
C SER A 110 13.40 9.02 -11.47
N ALA A 111 12.75 9.98 -10.83
CA ALA A 111 12.97 11.41 -11.05
C ALA A 111 13.81 12.06 -9.93
N ARG A 112 14.18 11.31 -8.88
CA ARG A 112 14.85 11.84 -7.69
C ARG A 112 16.34 12.13 -7.87
N GLY A 113 16.99 11.60 -8.92
CA GLY A 113 18.46 11.59 -9.03
C GLY A 113 19.06 10.87 -7.82
N ASP A 114 20.07 11.48 -7.17
CA ASP A 114 20.71 10.94 -5.95
C ASP A 114 19.99 11.34 -4.64
N GLY A 115 18.85 12.04 -4.73
CA GLY A 115 18.05 12.50 -3.59
C GLY A 115 16.79 11.65 -3.36
N GLY A 116 15.84 12.23 -2.65
CA GLY A 116 14.51 11.62 -2.41
C GLY A 116 14.07 11.71 -0.96
N THR A 117 13.01 10.98 -0.64
CA THR A 117 12.49 10.89 0.72
C THR A 117 12.30 9.42 1.10
N VAL A 118 12.79 9.04 2.27
CA VAL A 118 12.47 7.77 2.90
C VAL A 118 11.21 7.97 3.73
N VAL A 119 10.16 7.25 3.38
CA VAL A 119 8.95 7.13 4.20
C VAL A 119 9.13 5.90 5.08
N VAL A 120 9.37 6.12 6.38
CA VAL A 120 9.47 5.00 7.33
C VAL A 120 8.08 4.44 7.57
N LEU A 121 7.89 3.19 7.18
CA LEU A 121 6.64 2.45 7.30
C LEU A 121 6.74 1.40 8.38
N ARG A 122 5.65 1.22 9.11
CA ARG A 122 5.48 0.14 10.07
C ARG A 122 4.40 -0.83 9.60
N VAL A 123 4.75 -2.11 9.59
CA VAL A 123 3.87 -3.22 9.28
C VAL A 123 4.02 -4.25 10.41
N ASP A 124 2.94 -4.47 11.15
CA ASP A 124 2.96 -5.26 12.37
C ASP A 124 4.07 -4.77 13.34
N ASP A 125 5.07 -5.58 13.62
CA ASP A 125 6.21 -5.24 14.50
C ASP A 125 7.49 -4.85 13.71
N HIS A 126 7.39 -4.66 12.39
CA HIS A 126 8.53 -4.40 11.52
C HIS A 126 8.47 -2.98 10.98
N GLU A 127 9.64 -2.35 10.89
CA GLU A 127 9.80 -1.04 10.25
C GLU A 127 10.75 -1.17 9.06
N PHE A 128 10.42 -0.48 7.97
CA PHE A 128 11.28 -0.37 6.79
C PHE A 128 11.11 1.00 6.15
N GLY A 129 12.07 1.41 5.35
CA GLY A 129 12.01 2.67 4.61
C GLY A 129 11.57 2.44 3.17
N LEU A 130 10.48 3.08 2.75
CA LEU A 130 10.10 3.17 1.36
C LEU A 130 10.71 4.44 0.76
N VAL A 131 11.59 4.28 -0.21
CA VAL A 131 12.24 5.41 -0.89
C VAL A 131 11.36 5.86 -2.05
N VAL A 132 11.04 7.16 -2.05
CA VAL A 132 10.21 7.83 -3.07
C VAL A 132 10.91 9.11 -3.53
N ASP A 133 10.52 9.64 -4.69
CA ASP A 133 11.10 10.88 -5.21
C ASP A 133 10.73 12.09 -4.34
N GLY A 134 9.48 12.13 -3.89
CA GLY A 134 9.00 13.20 -3.05
C GLY A 134 7.72 12.87 -2.31
N VAL A 135 7.42 13.71 -1.32
CA VAL A 135 6.18 13.68 -0.55
C VAL A 135 5.49 15.03 -0.73
N THR A 136 4.21 15.01 -1.09
CA THR A 136 3.48 16.25 -1.39
C THR A 136 2.69 16.74 -0.18
N VAL A 137 1.65 15.99 0.21
CA VAL A 137 0.71 16.40 1.24
C VAL A 137 -0.02 15.20 1.82
N ALA A 138 -0.53 15.32 3.04
CA ALA A 138 -1.51 14.38 3.58
C ALA A 138 -2.92 14.83 3.19
N GLU A 139 -3.71 13.91 2.64
CA GLU A 139 -5.09 14.16 2.20
C GLU A 139 -6.01 13.06 2.76
N ASP A 140 -7.26 13.43 3.04
CA ASP A 140 -8.30 12.44 3.29
C ASP A 140 -8.78 11.89 1.95
N ILE A 141 -8.64 10.58 1.76
CA ILE A 141 -8.97 9.91 0.49
C ILE A 141 -10.13 8.93 0.67
N VAL A 142 -10.95 8.81 -0.37
CA VAL A 142 -11.99 7.78 -0.47
C VAL A 142 -11.40 6.54 -1.11
N VAL A 143 -11.38 5.44 -0.36
CA VAL A 143 -10.88 4.15 -0.87
C VAL A 143 -11.91 3.54 -1.80
N LYS A 144 -11.49 3.23 -3.02
CA LYS A 144 -12.26 2.50 -4.03
C LYS A 144 -11.60 1.16 -4.33
N PRO A 145 -12.38 0.10 -4.60
CA PRO A 145 -11.82 -1.17 -5.02
C PRO A 145 -11.11 -1.05 -6.38
N ILE A 146 -10.12 -1.90 -6.58
CA ILE A 146 -9.37 -2.02 -7.83
C ILE A 146 -9.67 -3.35 -8.53
N VAL A 147 -9.30 -3.44 -9.81
CA VAL A 147 -9.50 -4.66 -10.60
C VAL A 147 -8.66 -5.82 -10.07
N ALA A 148 -9.16 -7.04 -10.23
CA ALA A 148 -8.54 -8.26 -9.71
C ALA A 148 -7.06 -8.43 -10.15
N ALA A 149 -6.69 -7.98 -11.34
CA ALA A 149 -5.31 -8.03 -11.82
C ALA A 149 -4.34 -7.20 -10.96
N LEU A 150 -4.76 -6.02 -10.48
CA LEU A 150 -3.95 -5.18 -9.58
C LEU A 150 -3.92 -5.75 -8.15
N VAL A 151 -5.04 -6.33 -7.70
CA VAL A 151 -5.09 -7.04 -6.39
C VAL A 151 -4.09 -8.20 -6.38
N ALA A 152 -4.00 -8.95 -7.48
CA ALA A 152 -3.11 -10.11 -7.61
C ALA A 152 -1.61 -9.75 -7.51
N LEU A 153 -1.22 -8.49 -7.77
CA LEU A 153 0.15 -8.02 -7.57
C LEU A 153 0.52 -7.91 -6.08
N GLY A 154 -0.47 -7.81 -5.19
CA GLY A 154 -0.24 -7.69 -3.75
C GLY A 154 0.36 -6.35 -3.30
N LEU A 155 0.56 -5.39 -4.21
CA LEU A 155 1.21 -4.11 -3.92
C LEU A 155 0.23 -2.99 -3.60
N TYR A 156 -1.06 -3.20 -3.89
CA TYR A 156 -2.09 -2.15 -3.83
C TYR A 156 -3.28 -2.56 -2.98
N ALA A 157 -3.68 -1.69 -2.08
CA ALA A 157 -4.86 -1.86 -1.23
C ALA A 157 -6.15 -1.31 -1.86
N GLY A 158 -6.03 -0.48 -2.91
CA GLY A 158 -7.16 0.17 -3.55
C GLY A 158 -6.73 1.30 -4.46
N ALA A 159 -7.68 2.15 -4.82
CA ALA A 159 -7.45 3.39 -5.55
C ALA A 159 -8.28 4.53 -4.96
N THR A 160 -7.88 5.76 -5.26
CA THR A 160 -8.69 6.96 -5.01
C THR A 160 -8.74 7.83 -6.25
N VAL A 161 -9.74 8.71 -6.30
CA VAL A 161 -9.84 9.74 -7.33
C VAL A 161 -9.68 11.08 -6.63
N ARG A 162 -8.66 11.83 -7.01
CA ARG A 162 -8.40 13.17 -6.46
C ARG A 162 -9.34 14.21 -7.07
N GLY A 163 -9.38 15.39 -6.45
CA GLY A 163 -10.22 16.50 -6.89
C GLY A 163 -9.94 17.00 -8.32
N ASP A 164 -8.74 16.73 -8.86
CA ASP A 164 -8.34 17.01 -10.24
C ASP A 164 -8.77 15.91 -11.23
N GLY A 165 -9.45 14.86 -10.76
CA GLY A 165 -9.88 13.71 -11.55
C GLY A 165 -8.82 12.64 -11.75
N ALA A 166 -7.60 12.83 -11.26
CA ALA A 166 -6.53 11.85 -11.38
C ALA A 166 -6.80 10.64 -10.49
N VAL A 167 -6.60 9.44 -11.05
CA VAL A 167 -6.64 8.18 -10.30
C VAL A 167 -5.28 7.96 -9.64
N VAL A 168 -5.29 7.71 -8.34
CA VAL A 168 -4.10 7.42 -7.53
C VAL A 168 -4.27 6.05 -6.88
N LEU A 169 -3.29 5.17 -7.09
CA LEU A 169 -3.26 3.86 -6.45
C LEU A 169 -2.83 3.98 -4.99
N ILE A 170 -3.51 3.24 -4.12
CA ILE A 170 -3.19 3.17 -2.69
C ILE A 170 -2.24 1.98 -2.49
N LEU A 171 -1.04 2.26 -2.02
CA LEU A 171 -0.04 1.24 -1.73
C LEU A 171 -0.44 0.41 -0.51
N ASP A 172 -0.14 -0.89 -0.57
CA ASP A 172 -0.24 -1.79 0.58
C ASP A 172 1.15 -1.94 1.23
N PRO A 173 1.40 -1.36 2.41
CA PRO A 173 2.68 -1.47 3.09
C PRO A 173 3.14 -2.91 3.33
N ARG A 174 2.19 -3.85 3.61
CA ARG A 174 2.51 -5.27 3.79
C ARG A 174 3.00 -5.91 2.50
N GLY A 175 2.28 -5.68 1.42
CA GLY A 175 2.65 -6.19 0.11
C GLY A 175 4.01 -5.65 -0.36
N ILE A 176 4.27 -4.37 -0.11
CA ILE A 176 5.57 -3.73 -0.40
C ILE A 176 6.70 -4.37 0.41
N ALA A 177 6.51 -4.59 1.72
CA ALA A 177 7.51 -5.23 2.57
C ALA A 177 7.84 -6.65 2.08
N GLN A 178 6.82 -7.42 1.69
CA GLN A 178 6.99 -8.78 1.16
C GLN A 178 7.72 -8.78 -0.19
N ALA A 179 7.30 -7.94 -1.13
CA ALA A 179 7.90 -7.85 -2.46
C ALA A 179 9.34 -7.30 -2.40
N GLY A 180 9.59 -6.33 -1.51
CA GLY A 180 10.91 -5.77 -1.23
C GLY A 180 11.81 -6.69 -0.40
N ARG A 181 11.34 -7.89 -0.02
CA ARG A 181 12.09 -8.86 0.80
C ARG A 181 12.65 -8.26 2.09
N VAL A 182 11.87 -7.37 2.72
CA VAL A 182 12.26 -6.78 4.01
C VAL A 182 12.42 -7.90 5.04
N PRO A 183 13.61 -8.05 5.66
CA PRO A 183 13.82 -9.11 6.64
C PRO A 183 12.93 -8.88 7.87
N PRO A 184 12.41 -9.97 8.49
CA PRO A 184 11.74 -9.85 9.76
C PRO A 184 12.70 -9.29 10.82
N ARG A 185 12.17 -8.55 11.79
CA ARG A 185 12.98 -7.99 12.89
C ARG A 185 13.76 -9.10 13.59
N ALA A 186 15.07 -8.89 13.77
CA ALA A 186 15.88 -9.81 14.55
C ALA A 186 15.40 -9.81 16.03
N PRO A 187 15.24 -10.98 16.69
CA PRO A 187 14.95 -11.02 18.10
C PRO A 187 16.15 -10.45 18.87
N GLY A 188 16.00 -9.27 19.45
CA GLY A 188 17.07 -8.60 20.22
C GLY A 188 17.13 -7.08 20.08
N ASP A 189 16.29 -6.46 19.25
CA ASP A 189 16.28 -5.01 19.00
C ASP A 189 15.30 -4.23 19.90
N GLU A 190 15.06 -4.72 21.10
CA GLU A 190 14.37 -3.99 22.17
C GLU A 190 15.39 -3.22 23.00
N ALA A 191 15.42 -1.92 22.83
CA ALA A 191 16.02 -0.97 23.76
C ALA A 191 15.20 0.31 23.79
#